data_c4c516a720b03fbe9180fd7e12bfe42b
#
_entry.id   c4c516a720b03fbe9180fd7e12bfe42b
#
_cell.length_a   1.000
_cell.length_b   1.000
_cell.length_c   1.000
_cell.angle_alpha   90.00
_cell.angle_beta   90.00
_cell.angle_gamma   90.00
#
_symmetry.space_group_name_H-M   'P 1'
#
loop_
_entity.id
_entity.type
_entity.pdbx_description
1 polymer ?
#
loop_
_entity_poly.entity_id
_entity_poly.type
_entity_poly.pdbx_seq_one_letter_code
_entity_poly.pdbx_strand_id
1 'polypeptide(L)'
;MTILTYILSCLYFFLPAYFANMTPPLVRRARFLKFLDREVDFGKKFLGRSILGPHKRWRGVIFGIIVGMLVIWSQSWLYQRYEAVREISFLNYQKIDILLFGFLISAGAVFGDLLFAFIKRRLKLEPGARFLPFDQTNYVIGAALFLTPYLKIDILIWITLFILTFILHIIFNRIGYCLKLHRAKW
;
A
#
# COMPACT_ATOMS: atom_id res chain seq x y z
N MET A 1 4.64 15.48 21.85
CA MET A 1 4.99 14.23 21.14
C MET A 1 6.42 14.33 20.69
N THR A 2 7.28 13.35 21.00
CA THR A 2 8.68 13.32 20.54
C THR A 2 8.72 13.00 19.03
N ILE A 3 9.84 13.32 18.36
CA ILE A 3 10.02 12.95 16.93
C ILE A 3 9.87 11.44 16.72
N LEU A 4 10.42 10.65 17.63
CA LEU A 4 10.32 9.19 17.55
C LEU A 4 8.87 8.71 17.65
N THR A 5 8.11 9.23 18.61
CA THR A 5 6.68 8.90 18.76
C THR A 5 5.90 9.29 17.50
N TYR A 6 6.20 10.46 16.90
CA TYR A 6 5.56 10.90 15.67
C TYR A 6 5.83 9.94 14.49
N ILE A 7 7.09 9.53 14.32
CA ILE A 7 7.46 8.55 13.27
C ILE A 7 6.75 7.21 13.49
N LEU A 8 6.73 6.71 14.73
CA LEU A 8 6.03 5.47 15.08
C LEU A 8 4.52 5.59 14.82
N SER A 9 3.92 6.73 15.13
CA SER A 9 2.51 6.99 14.86
C SER A 9 2.20 7.02 13.36
N CYS A 10 3.07 7.63 12.55
CA CYS A 10 2.94 7.60 11.08
C CYS A 10 3.00 6.15 10.56
N LEU A 11 3.98 5.38 11.00
CA LEU A 11 4.14 3.99 10.57
C LEU A 11 2.96 3.13 11.03
N TYR A 12 2.52 3.28 12.28
CA TYR A 12 1.36 2.56 12.81
C TYR A 12 0.08 2.91 12.05
N PHE A 13 -0.19 4.18 11.82
CA PHE A 13 -1.34 4.65 11.04
C PHE A 13 -1.37 4.02 9.64
N PHE A 14 -0.22 3.85 9.01
CA PHE A 14 -0.12 3.41 7.63
C PHE A 14 0.06 1.90 7.45
N LEU A 15 0.11 1.11 8.53
CA LEU A 15 0.25 -0.35 8.48
C LEU A 15 -0.76 -1.03 7.53
N PRO A 16 -2.07 -0.70 7.54
CA PRO A 16 -3.03 -1.34 6.63
C PRO A 16 -2.64 -1.19 5.16
N ALA A 17 -2.14 -0.02 4.75
CA ALA A 17 -1.69 0.23 3.39
C ALA A 17 -0.41 -0.54 3.04
N TYR A 18 0.55 -0.64 3.98
CA TYR A 18 1.75 -1.45 3.79
C TYR A 18 1.38 -2.92 3.54
N PHE A 19 0.54 -3.50 4.38
CA PHE A 19 0.11 -4.89 4.22
C PHE A 19 -0.73 -5.09 2.96
N ALA A 20 -1.62 -4.17 2.61
CA ALA A 20 -2.37 -4.21 1.36
C ALA A 20 -1.44 -4.24 0.15
N ASN A 21 -0.38 -3.39 0.13
CA ASN A 21 0.59 -3.33 -0.96
C ASN A 21 1.53 -4.55 -1.02
N MET A 22 1.84 -5.16 0.12
CA MET A 22 2.69 -6.38 0.18
C MET A 22 1.95 -7.66 -0.23
N THR A 23 0.63 -7.67 -0.17
CA THR A 23 -0.19 -8.86 -0.41
C THR A 23 -0.15 -9.39 -1.85
N PRO A 24 -0.24 -8.57 -2.93
CA PRO A 24 -0.26 -9.05 -4.31
C PRO A 24 0.91 -9.97 -4.69
N PRO A 25 2.18 -9.65 -4.39
CA PRO A 25 3.29 -10.56 -4.68
C PRO A 25 3.25 -11.87 -3.86
N LEU A 26 2.70 -11.83 -2.63
CA LEU A 26 2.57 -13.01 -1.78
C LEU A 26 1.51 -13.97 -2.32
N VAL A 27 0.29 -13.49 -2.61
CA VAL A 27 -0.79 -14.31 -3.14
C VAL A 27 -0.52 -14.82 -4.55
N ARG A 28 0.33 -14.14 -5.32
CA ARG A 28 0.74 -14.62 -6.64
C ARG A 28 1.47 -15.96 -6.57
N ARG A 29 2.20 -16.25 -5.50
CA ARG A 29 2.90 -17.52 -5.28
C ARG A 29 1.95 -18.64 -4.85
N ALA A 30 0.82 -18.30 -4.26
CA ALA A 30 -0.15 -19.28 -3.79
C ALA A 30 -1.01 -19.81 -4.95
N ARG A 31 -1.34 -21.11 -4.91
CA ARG A 31 -2.07 -21.79 -5.98
C ARG A 31 -3.59 -21.87 -5.77
N PHE A 32 -4.14 -21.09 -4.84
CA PHE A 32 -5.57 -21.08 -4.53
C PHE A 32 -6.34 -20.02 -5.34
N LEU A 33 -7.65 -20.17 -5.45
CA LEU A 33 -8.60 -19.26 -6.11
C LEU A 33 -8.14 -18.82 -7.51
N LYS A 34 -7.82 -19.79 -8.36
CA LYS A 34 -7.33 -19.55 -9.74
C LYS A 34 -8.30 -18.74 -10.60
N PHE A 35 -9.60 -18.75 -10.28
CA PHE A 35 -10.60 -17.98 -11.02
C PHE A 35 -10.43 -16.46 -10.85
N LEU A 36 -9.82 -16.00 -9.75
CA LEU A 36 -9.44 -14.60 -9.53
C LEU A 36 -8.09 -14.21 -10.16
N ASP A 37 -7.37 -15.17 -10.72
CA ASP A 37 -6.07 -14.94 -11.35
C ASP A 37 -6.21 -14.41 -12.78
N ARG A 38 -7.08 -13.44 -12.96
CA ARG A 38 -7.31 -12.71 -14.21
C ARG A 38 -6.69 -11.33 -14.13
N GLU A 39 -6.22 -10.83 -15.26
CA GLU A 39 -5.70 -9.46 -15.37
C GLU A 39 -6.81 -8.45 -15.05
N VAL A 40 -6.49 -7.38 -14.33
CA VAL A 40 -7.47 -6.34 -13.95
C VAL A 40 -8.01 -5.63 -15.18
N ASP A 41 -7.17 -5.42 -16.20
CA ASP A 41 -7.52 -4.80 -17.48
C ASP A 41 -8.04 -5.79 -18.54
N PHE A 42 -8.18 -7.09 -18.16
CA PHE A 42 -8.61 -8.18 -19.08
C PHE A 42 -7.78 -8.24 -20.38
N GLY A 43 -6.50 -7.85 -20.32
CA GLY A 43 -5.61 -7.81 -21.48
C GLY A 43 -5.93 -6.69 -22.47
N LYS A 44 -6.80 -5.75 -22.11
CA LYS A 44 -7.19 -4.63 -22.99
C LYS A 44 -6.01 -3.68 -23.22
N LYS A 45 -6.00 -3.10 -24.40
CA LYS A 45 -5.01 -2.11 -24.81
C LYS A 45 -5.65 -0.73 -24.94
N PHE A 46 -4.90 0.30 -24.60
CA PHE A 46 -5.26 1.70 -24.82
C PHE A 46 -4.07 2.39 -25.49
N LEU A 47 -4.31 3.09 -26.60
CA LEU A 47 -3.26 3.70 -27.45
C LEU A 47 -2.14 2.70 -27.83
N GLY A 48 -2.54 1.47 -28.23
CA GLY A 48 -1.61 0.42 -28.70
C GLY A 48 -0.83 -0.31 -27.60
N ARG A 49 -1.00 0.04 -26.29
CA ARG A 49 -0.29 -0.54 -25.15
C ARG A 49 -1.26 -1.10 -24.13
N SER A 50 -0.83 -2.11 -23.36
CA SER A 50 -1.63 -2.62 -22.23
C SER A 50 -2.02 -1.49 -21.28
N ILE A 51 -3.19 -1.57 -20.68
CA ILE A 51 -3.67 -0.54 -19.76
C ILE A 51 -2.83 -0.57 -18.47
N LEU A 52 -2.72 -1.74 -17.83
CA LEU A 52 -2.00 -1.93 -16.55
C LEU A 52 -0.80 -2.87 -16.70
N GLY A 53 -0.99 -3.91 -17.53
CA GLY A 53 -0.01 -4.95 -17.78
C GLY A 53 -0.27 -6.24 -17.00
N PRO A 54 0.40 -7.36 -17.38
CA PRO A 54 0.03 -8.73 -16.98
C PRO A 54 0.25 -9.04 -15.50
N HIS A 55 0.94 -8.15 -14.78
CA HIS A 55 1.24 -8.35 -13.35
C HIS A 55 0.14 -7.87 -12.41
N LYS A 56 -0.84 -7.07 -12.90
CA LYS A 56 -1.96 -6.55 -12.12
C LYS A 56 -3.15 -7.48 -12.23
N ARG A 57 -3.41 -8.24 -11.17
CA ARG A 57 -4.43 -9.31 -11.15
C ARG A 57 -5.48 -9.08 -10.07
N TRP A 58 -6.73 -9.42 -10.37
CA TRP A 58 -7.87 -9.28 -9.45
C TRP A 58 -7.62 -9.97 -8.11
N ARG A 59 -6.97 -11.12 -8.12
CA ARG A 59 -6.60 -11.81 -6.89
C ARG A 59 -5.76 -10.93 -5.96
N GLY A 60 -4.75 -10.23 -6.51
CA GLY A 60 -3.93 -9.30 -5.74
C GLY A 60 -4.70 -8.10 -5.20
N VAL A 61 -5.60 -7.53 -6.00
CA VAL A 61 -6.47 -6.41 -5.62
C VAL A 61 -7.37 -6.79 -4.45
N ILE A 62 -8.14 -7.88 -4.61
CA ILE A 62 -9.13 -8.32 -3.61
C ILE A 62 -8.44 -8.68 -2.29
N PHE A 63 -7.40 -9.52 -2.35
CA PHE A 63 -6.70 -9.93 -1.13
C PHE A 63 -5.92 -8.78 -0.49
N GLY A 64 -5.39 -7.83 -1.28
CA GLY A 64 -4.77 -6.62 -0.75
C GLY A 64 -5.74 -5.82 0.12
N ILE A 65 -6.95 -5.59 -0.38
CA ILE A 65 -8.00 -4.88 0.38
C ILE A 65 -8.41 -5.67 1.63
N ILE A 66 -8.67 -6.98 1.50
CA ILE A 66 -9.06 -7.83 2.64
C ILE A 66 -7.99 -7.81 3.73
N VAL A 67 -6.73 -8.01 3.37
CA VAL A 67 -5.61 -8.02 4.35
C VAL A 67 -5.46 -6.67 5.03
N GLY A 68 -5.55 -5.56 4.29
CA GLY A 68 -5.52 -4.24 4.90
C GLY A 68 -6.71 -4.00 5.85
N MET A 69 -7.91 -4.47 5.51
CA MET A 69 -9.07 -4.42 6.42
C MET A 69 -8.87 -5.28 7.68
N LEU A 70 -8.25 -6.45 7.57
CA LEU A 70 -7.92 -7.28 8.73
C LEU A 70 -6.88 -6.60 9.64
N VAL A 71 -5.91 -5.90 9.05
CA VAL A 71 -4.91 -5.15 9.84
C VAL A 71 -5.58 -4.04 10.63
N ILE A 72 -6.46 -3.23 10.02
CA ILE A 72 -7.14 -2.15 10.74
C ILE A 72 -8.08 -2.68 11.82
N TRP A 73 -8.76 -3.79 11.56
CA TRP A 73 -9.56 -4.46 12.57
C TRP A 73 -8.73 -4.89 13.78
N SER A 74 -7.55 -5.48 13.53
CA SER A 74 -6.58 -5.83 14.58
C SER A 74 -6.06 -4.59 15.32
N GLN A 75 -5.78 -3.48 14.61
CA GLN A 75 -5.37 -2.22 15.23
C GLN A 75 -6.47 -1.64 16.15
N SER A 76 -7.74 -1.68 15.71
CA SER A 76 -8.87 -1.25 16.53
C SER A 76 -9.02 -2.10 17.80
N TRP A 77 -8.82 -3.40 17.68
CA TRP A 77 -8.85 -4.32 18.84
C TRP A 77 -7.70 -4.04 19.81
N LEU A 78 -6.46 -3.82 19.32
CA LEU A 78 -5.31 -3.47 20.14
C LEU A 78 -5.49 -2.10 20.83
N TYR A 79 -6.04 -1.12 20.12
CA TYR A 79 -6.32 0.22 20.64
C TYR A 79 -7.26 0.18 21.86
N GLN A 80 -8.24 -0.72 21.85
CA GLN A 80 -9.18 -0.87 22.98
C GLN A 80 -8.51 -1.49 24.21
N ARG A 81 -7.48 -2.33 24.02
CA ARG A 81 -6.84 -3.10 25.07
C ARG A 81 -5.61 -2.47 25.70
N TYR A 82 -4.81 -1.76 24.90
CA TYR A 82 -3.48 -1.32 25.31
C TYR A 82 -3.34 0.19 25.26
N GLU A 83 -2.92 0.80 26.38
CA GLU A 83 -2.68 2.23 26.49
C GLU A 83 -1.54 2.69 25.58
N ALA A 84 -0.43 1.96 25.53
CA ALA A 84 0.69 2.24 24.65
C ALA A 84 0.29 2.33 23.16
N VAL A 85 -0.72 1.57 22.73
CA VAL A 85 -1.25 1.64 21.36
C VAL A 85 -2.06 2.92 21.17
N ARG A 86 -2.80 3.37 22.20
CA ARG A 86 -3.52 4.66 22.17
C ARG A 86 -2.56 5.84 22.04
N GLU A 87 -1.44 5.80 22.75
CA GLU A 87 -0.43 6.86 22.72
C GLU A 87 0.23 7.06 21.37
N ILE A 88 0.44 5.97 20.61
CA ILE A 88 1.01 6.04 19.25
C ILE A 88 -0.05 6.16 18.15
N SER A 89 -1.34 6.26 18.49
CA SER A 89 -2.41 6.33 17.50
C SER A 89 -2.80 7.77 17.22
N PHE A 90 -2.69 8.24 15.95
CA PHE A 90 -3.23 9.53 15.54
C PHE A 90 -4.75 9.59 15.60
N LEU A 91 -5.41 8.45 15.42
CA LEU A 91 -6.85 8.36 15.30
C LEU A 91 -7.45 7.71 16.55
N ASN A 92 -8.62 8.19 16.92
CA ASN A 92 -9.44 7.50 17.90
C ASN A 92 -10.30 6.46 17.18
N TYR A 93 -9.84 5.20 17.23
CA TYR A 93 -10.51 4.07 16.56
C TYR A 93 -11.93 3.76 17.09
N GLN A 94 -12.34 4.36 18.23
CA GLN A 94 -13.70 4.22 18.74
C GLN A 94 -14.68 5.24 18.13
N LYS A 95 -14.15 6.31 17.50
CA LYS A 95 -14.96 7.41 16.93
C LYS A 95 -15.05 7.38 15.40
N ILE A 96 -14.35 6.47 14.75
CA ILE A 96 -14.36 6.34 13.30
C ILE A 96 -15.02 5.04 12.88
N ASP A 97 -15.61 5.03 11.69
CA ASP A 97 -16.06 3.79 11.06
C ASP A 97 -14.85 2.98 10.59
N ILE A 98 -14.54 1.90 11.32
CA ILE A 98 -13.38 1.02 11.09
C ILE A 98 -13.47 0.33 9.72
N LEU A 99 -14.67 -0.06 9.30
CA LEU A 99 -14.85 -0.75 8.01
C LEU A 99 -14.60 0.23 6.86
N LEU A 100 -15.18 1.42 6.93
CA LEU A 100 -14.99 2.45 5.91
C LEU A 100 -13.56 2.93 5.87
N PHE A 101 -12.94 3.20 7.02
CA PHE A 101 -11.53 3.58 7.10
C PHE A 101 -10.62 2.50 6.52
N GLY A 102 -10.81 1.25 6.94
CA GLY A 102 -10.03 0.12 6.47
C GLY A 102 -10.16 -0.11 4.96
N PHE A 103 -11.38 0.03 4.44
CA PHE A 103 -11.62 -0.05 3.00
C PHE A 103 -10.92 1.09 2.24
N LEU A 104 -11.10 2.34 2.67
CA LEU A 104 -10.54 3.50 1.99
C LEU A 104 -9.02 3.48 1.94
N ILE A 105 -8.35 3.19 3.06
CA ILE A 105 -6.88 3.16 3.10
C ILE A 105 -6.32 2.01 2.26
N SER A 106 -6.96 0.83 2.30
CA SER A 106 -6.50 -0.35 1.57
C SER A 106 -6.81 -0.27 0.08
N ALA A 107 -8.03 0.14 -0.28
CA ALA A 107 -8.42 0.35 -1.68
C ALA A 107 -7.62 1.49 -2.31
N GLY A 108 -7.37 2.57 -1.56
CA GLY A 108 -6.52 3.67 -2.00
C GLY A 108 -5.09 3.21 -2.27
N ALA A 109 -4.50 2.41 -1.38
CA ALA A 109 -3.17 1.86 -1.59
C ALA A 109 -3.09 0.99 -2.86
N VAL A 110 -4.04 0.08 -3.04
CA VAL A 110 -4.14 -0.76 -4.24
C VAL A 110 -4.40 0.08 -5.49
N PHE A 111 -5.28 1.08 -5.40
CA PHE A 111 -5.56 2.00 -6.51
C PHE A 111 -4.29 2.77 -6.91
N GLY A 112 -3.50 3.26 -5.96
CA GLY A 112 -2.24 3.94 -6.24
C GLY A 112 -1.29 3.06 -7.06
N ASP A 113 -1.15 1.79 -6.69
CA ASP A 113 -0.34 0.82 -7.44
C ASP A 113 -0.87 0.57 -8.86
N LEU A 114 -2.18 0.53 -9.06
CA LEU A 114 -2.81 0.42 -10.39
C LEU A 114 -2.64 1.71 -11.21
N LEU A 115 -2.86 2.87 -10.60
CA LEU A 115 -2.71 4.18 -11.23
C LEU A 115 -1.29 4.39 -11.78
N PHE A 116 -0.28 4.12 -10.98
CA PHE A 116 1.10 4.25 -11.41
C PHE A 116 1.52 3.17 -12.42
N ALA A 117 0.92 1.98 -12.37
CA ALA A 117 1.07 1.00 -13.45
C ALA A 117 0.52 1.54 -14.78
N PHE A 118 -0.65 2.18 -14.77
CA PHE A 118 -1.23 2.84 -15.93
C PHE A 118 -0.32 3.97 -16.46
N ILE A 119 0.13 4.87 -15.59
CA ILE A 119 1.03 5.98 -15.96
C ILE A 119 2.30 5.43 -16.61
N LYS A 120 2.92 4.39 -16.06
CA LYS A 120 4.11 3.75 -16.62
C LYS A 120 3.87 3.27 -18.05
N ARG A 121 2.70 2.67 -18.34
CA ARG A 121 2.36 2.23 -19.70
C ARG A 121 2.21 3.41 -20.66
N ARG A 122 1.67 4.54 -20.18
CA ARG A 122 1.56 5.77 -21.01
C ARG A 122 2.93 6.40 -21.27
N LEU A 123 3.84 6.36 -20.30
CA LEU A 123 5.23 6.81 -20.44
C LEU A 123 6.13 5.84 -21.22
N LYS A 124 5.56 4.80 -21.85
CA LYS A 124 6.29 3.80 -22.64
C LYS A 124 7.27 2.94 -21.84
N LEU A 125 7.16 2.91 -20.51
CA LEU A 125 8.00 2.07 -19.65
C LEU A 125 7.51 0.61 -19.71
N GLU A 126 8.42 -0.33 -19.91
CA GLU A 126 8.11 -1.76 -19.96
C GLU A 126 7.73 -2.34 -18.59
N PRO A 127 6.97 -3.47 -18.53
CA PRO A 127 6.69 -4.17 -17.28
C PRO A 127 7.97 -4.52 -16.54
N GLY A 128 8.09 -4.06 -15.28
CA GLY A 128 9.30 -4.23 -14.48
C GLY A 128 10.32 -3.09 -14.60
N ALA A 129 10.17 -2.14 -15.52
CA ALA A 129 11.01 -0.95 -15.57
C ALA A 129 10.84 -0.11 -14.30
N ARG A 130 11.91 0.52 -13.86
CA ARG A 130 11.94 1.37 -12.66
C ARG A 130 11.32 2.73 -12.93
N PHE A 131 10.60 3.24 -11.94
CA PHE A 131 10.00 4.57 -11.98
C PHE A 131 10.14 5.23 -10.61
N LEU A 132 11.38 5.62 -10.28
CA LEU A 132 11.74 6.24 -9.01
C LEU A 132 11.22 7.69 -8.94
N PRO A 133 10.73 8.16 -7.77
CA PRO A 133 10.50 7.43 -6.51
C PRO A 133 9.12 6.74 -6.45
N PHE A 134 8.35 6.79 -7.52
CA PHE A 134 6.92 6.46 -7.53
C PHE A 134 6.62 4.97 -7.37
N ASP A 135 7.49 4.07 -7.84
CA ASP A 135 7.29 2.63 -7.61
C ASP A 135 7.29 2.26 -6.11
N GLN A 136 7.95 3.08 -5.29
CA GLN A 136 8.08 2.87 -3.86
C GLN A 136 6.98 3.55 -3.04
N THR A 137 6.34 4.60 -3.60
CA THR A 137 5.47 5.50 -2.85
C THR A 137 4.06 5.65 -3.46
N ASN A 138 3.79 4.96 -4.56
CA ASN A 138 2.50 5.02 -5.27
C ASN A 138 1.30 4.75 -4.37
N TYR A 139 1.40 3.79 -3.46
CA TYR A 139 0.33 3.44 -2.53
C TYR A 139 0.13 4.47 -1.40
N VAL A 140 1.16 5.28 -1.08
CA VAL A 140 0.99 6.43 -0.20
C VAL A 140 0.12 7.48 -0.87
N ILE A 141 0.42 7.79 -2.14
CA ILE A 141 -0.36 8.75 -2.94
C ILE A 141 -1.80 8.27 -3.11
N GLY A 142 -1.99 6.99 -3.45
CA GLY A 142 -3.32 6.42 -3.62
C GLY A 142 -4.14 6.42 -2.32
N ALA A 143 -3.53 6.07 -1.18
CA ALA A 143 -4.19 6.13 0.11
C ALA A 143 -4.55 7.58 0.50
N ALA A 144 -3.66 8.54 0.23
CA ALA A 144 -3.92 9.97 0.48
C ALA A 144 -5.14 10.47 -0.31
N LEU A 145 -5.23 10.11 -1.59
CA LEU A 145 -6.37 10.49 -2.45
C LEU A 145 -7.72 9.98 -1.91
N PHE A 146 -7.76 8.77 -1.37
CA PHE A 146 -9.00 8.16 -0.88
C PHE A 146 -9.34 8.60 0.54
N LEU A 147 -8.35 8.74 1.41
CA LEU A 147 -8.57 8.92 2.84
C LEU A 147 -8.69 10.39 3.27
N THR A 148 -7.94 11.30 2.63
CA THR A 148 -7.96 12.74 3.00
C THR A 148 -9.34 13.38 2.88
N PRO A 149 -10.17 13.09 1.87
CA PRO A 149 -11.53 13.62 1.82
C PRO A 149 -12.42 13.15 2.98
N TYR A 150 -12.16 11.98 3.52
CA TYR A 150 -12.94 11.38 4.62
C TYR A 150 -12.47 11.85 6.00
N LEU A 151 -11.16 11.86 6.28
CA LEU A 151 -10.60 12.10 7.61
C LEU A 151 -9.83 13.43 7.74
N LYS A 152 -9.70 14.20 6.68
CA LYS A 152 -8.95 15.48 6.68
C LYS A 152 -7.54 15.35 7.29
N ILE A 153 -6.83 14.29 6.90
CA ILE A 153 -5.48 14.02 7.40
C ILE A 153 -4.53 15.15 7.00
N ASP A 154 -3.69 15.57 7.95
CA ASP A 154 -2.70 16.63 7.74
C ASP A 154 -1.73 16.25 6.63
N ILE A 155 -1.45 17.21 5.76
CA ILE A 155 -0.50 17.07 4.65
C ILE A 155 0.90 16.68 5.15
N LEU A 156 1.31 17.13 6.33
CA LEU A 156 2.60 16.77 6.92
C LEU A 156 2.73 15.26 7.19
N ILE A 157 1.63 14.62 7.58
CA ILE A 157 1.62 13.16 7.76
C ILE A 157 1.87 12.46 6.42
N TRP A 158 1.24 12.92 5.34
CA TRP A 158 1.44 12.34 4.01
C TRP A 158 2.84 12.56 3.47
N ILE A 159 3.42 13.75 3.66
CA ILE A 159 4.82 14.04 3.27
C ILE A 159 5.78 13.15 4.07
N THR A 160 5.56 13.04 5.39
CA THR A 160 6.38 12.17 6.25
C THR A 160 6.30 10.72 5.80
N LEU A 161 5.08 10.21 5.55
CA LEU A 161 4.88 8.84 5.05
C LEU A 161 5.53 8.62 3.69
N PHE A 162 5.46 9.58 2.78
CA PHE A 162 6.11 9.50 1.48
C PHE A 162 7.63 9.33 1.62
N ILE A 163 8.26 10.16 2.45
CA ILE A 163 9.72 10.11 2.70
C ILE A 163 10.11 8.83 3.44
N LEU A 164 9.41 8.49 4.55
CA LEU A 164 9.67 7.28 5.32
C LEU A 164 9.52 6.02 4.46
N THR A 165 8.45 5.93 3.69
CA THR A 165 8.19 4.79 2.82
C THR A 165 9.27 4.62 1.76
N PHE A 166 9.72 5.73 1.16
CA PHE A 166 10.83 5.70 0.22
C PHE A 166 12.13 5.20 0.86
N ILE A 167 12.49 5.74 2.03
CA ILE A 167 13.68 5.32 2.77
C ILE A 167 13.58 3.85 3.18
N LEU A 168 12.46 3.43 3.77
CA LEU A 168 12.26 2.04 4.19
C LEU A 168 12.36 1.08 3.01
N HIS A 169 11.81 1.44 1.85
CA HIS A 169 11.89 0.61 0.66
C HIS A 169 13.35 0.41 0.21
N ILE A 170 14.17 1.47 0.25
CA ILE A 170 15.61 1.35 -0.04
C ILE A 170 16.30 0.44 0.97
N ILE A 171 16.03 0.63 2.26
CA ILE A 171 16.65 -0.16 3.35
C ILE A 171 16.28 -1.64 3.19
N PHE A 172 14.98 -1.96 3.04
CA PHE A 172 14.54 -3.36 2.90
C PHE A 172 15.06 -4.02 1.63
N ASN A 173 15.15 -3.31 0.51
CA ASN A 173 15.76 -3.85 -0.70
C ASN A 173 17.25 -4.14 -0.52
N ARG A 174 17.99 -3.27 0.17
CA ARG A 174 19.39 -3.49 0.50
C ARG A 174 19.58 -4.69 1.42
N ILE A 175 18.79 -4.79 2.48
CA ILE A 175 18.81 -5.94 3.39
C ILE A 175 18.48 -7.22 2.62
N GLY A 176 17.42 -7.23 1.81
CA GLY A 176 17.04 -8.38 1.00
C GLY A 176 18.11 -8.81 -0.02
N TYR A 177 18.85 -7.85 -0.57
CA TYR A 177 20.00 -8.14 -1.42
C TYR A 177 21.16 -8.76 -0.62
N CYS A 178 21.53 -8.19 0.51
CA CYS A 178 22.59 -8.71 1.40
C CYS A 178 22.28 -10.13 1.88
N LEU A 179 21.00 -10.41 2.17
CA LEU A 179 20.51 -11.74 2.57
C LEU A 179 20.30 -12.70 1.38
N LYS A 180 20.69 -12.30 0.17
CA LYS A 180 20.53 -13.08 -1.09
C LYS A 180 19.07 -13.46 -1.41
N LEU A 181 18.09 -12.75 -0.84
CA LEU A 181 16.66 -12.95 -1.12
C LEU A 181 16.25 -12.33 -2.47
N HIS A 182 16.98 -11.31 -2.90
CA HIS A 182 16.77 -10.61 -4.17
C HIS A 182 18.06 -10.58 -4.99
N ARG A 183 17.92 -10.73 -6.31
CA ARG A 183 19.07 -10.68 -7.25
C ARG A 183 19.48 -9.24 -7.62
N ALA A 184 18.61 -8.28 -7.43
CA ALA A 184 18.86 -6.87 -7.74
C ALA A 184 19.09 -6.07 -6.45
N LYS A 185 20.02 -5.09 -6.50
CA LYS A 185 20.31 -4.18 -5.36
C LYS A 185 19.19 -3.15 -5.09
N TRP A 186 18.23 -3.07 -5.98
CA TRP A 186 17.14 -2.07 -6.00
C TRP A 186 15.80 -2.74 -6.25
#